data_434767cc80a4343c2f288eaa0f3b6e9b
#
_entry.id   434767cc80a4343c2f288eaa0f3b6e9b
#
_cell.length_a   1.000
_cell.length_b   1.000
_cell.length_c   1.000
_cell.angle_alpha   90.00
_cell.angle_beta   90.00
_cell.angle_gamma   90.00
#
_symmetry.space_group_name_H-M   'P 1'
#
loop_
_entity.id
_entity.type
_entity.pdbx_description
1 polymer ?
#
loop_
_entity_poly.entity_id
_entity_poly.type
_entity_poly.pdbx_seq_one_letter_code
_entity_poly.pdbx_strand_id
1 'polypeptide(L)'
;MQETIGSLKILNFKQRDNFIANHVARRVGVDVQRRINALKIGQKMQDLPEDLWHESFRYYVKEDPNRRGGPNLRIIRLNPEKPSLTVTGYIFNKFVHPYENRYISVREAARLQGFPDSLKFKGTLTSTQLQVGNAVPVPLANAVFRQVAQHAKVVGFKPSQSLTAMSLFSGAGGMDIGADETGLIRTRIAIDSWSDACDTLHGYYNGHCQVIHQNIVDIMNPLEVWQKETNDDSRPDLVFGGPPCQAFSQAGKQKGMNDDRGQMIFEFIRFVNDLKPAFFVMENVANLRGVSNGNLFKEIIKRMESLDYEVTTGVLLAADYGTPQLRQRLFFLGSRRGLNKIQLPYPTHSAIPGIFTKPYITVGEAFTGLPPLPIE
;
A
#
# COMPACT_ATOMS: atom_id res chain seq x y z
N MET A 1 -19.16 13.39 -53.00
CA MET A 1 -19.48 14.09 -51.74
C MET A 1 -18.42 13.72 -50.76
N GLN A 2 -17.46 14.60 -50.61
CA GLN A 2 -16.39 14.57 -49.61
C GLN A 2 -16.91 15.36 -48.42
N GLU A 3 -16.95 14.78 -47.24
CA GLU A 3 -16.99 15.52 -45.96
C GLU A 3 -16.05 14.84 -44.99
N THR A 4 -14.88 15.43 -44.93
CA THR A 4 -14.26 16.12 -43.82
C THR A 4 -13.95 15.24 -42.63
N ILE A 5 -12.74 14.68 -42.65
CA ILE A 5 -12.01 14.22 -41.45
C ILE A 5 -11.70 15.46 -40.63
N GLY A 6 -12.43 15.65 -39.55
CA GLY A 6 -12.23 16.74 -38.61
C GLY A 6 -10.84 16.67 -37.97
N SER A 7 -10.13 17.74 -38.11
CA SER A 7 -8.80 18.02 -37.56
C SER A 7 -8.69 17.71 -36.08
N LEU A 8 -7.87 16.72 -35.73
CA LEU A 8 -7.30 16.57 -34.41
C LEU A 8 -6.53 17.85 -34.07
N LYS A 9 -7.07 18.69 -33.20
CA LYS A 9 -6.34 19.82 -32.63
C LYS A 9 -5.12 19.25 -31.90
N ILE A 10 -3.94 19.48 -32.48
CA ILE A 10 -2.67 19.27 -31.80
C ILE A 10 -2.68 20.22 -30.61
N LEU A 11 -2.79 19.67 -29.40
CA LEU A 11 -2.69 20.41 -28.16
C LEU A 11 -1.33 21.12 -28.10
N ASN A 12 -1.35 22.44 -27.98
CA ASN A 12 -0.16 23.29 -27.93
C ASN A 12 0.77 22.83 -26.80
N PHE A 13 2.06 22.81 -27.05
CA PHE A 13 3.16 22.41 -26.16
C PHE A 13 3.11 23.05 -24.76
N LYS A 14 2.48 24.23 -24.61
CA LYS A 14 2.30 24.92 -23.33
C LYS A 14 1.28 24.28 -22.38
N GLN A 15 0.42 23.36 -22.83
CA GLN A 15 -0.51 22.60 -21.97
C GLN A 15 0.12 21.33 -21.40
N ARG A 16 1.35 20.96 -21.76
CA ARG A 16 2.07 19.80 -21.24
C ARG A 16 2.65 20.00 -19.84
N ASP A 17 2.81 21.23 -19.38
CA ASP A 17 3.45 21.53 -18.09
C ASP A 17 2.59 21.15 -16.86
N ASN A 18 1.30 20.87 -17.06
CA ASN A 18 0.37 20.43 -16.00
C ASN A 18 -0.03 18.94 -16.08
N PHE A 19 0.71 18.11 -16.82
CA PHE A 19 0.38 16.69 -16.91
C PHE A 19 0.91 15.92 -15.71
N ILE A 20 0.00 15.44 -14.87
CA ILE A 20 0.32 14.51 -13.78
C ILE A 20 0.19 13.06 -14.27
N ALA A 21 1.26 12.27 -14.15
CA ALA A 21 1.26 10.88 -14.60
C ALA A 21 0.20 10.02 -13.89
N ASN A 22 -0.38 9.06 -14.63
CA ASN A 22 -1.42 8.15 -14.14
C ASN A 22 -2.75 8.83 -13.76
N HIS A 23 -2.95 10.09 -14.19
CA HIS A 23 -4.19 10.84 -13.96
C HIS A 23 -5.09 10.78 -15.21
N VAL A 24 -5.70 9.61 -15.44
CA VAL A 24 -6.58 9.34 -16.59
C VAL A 24 -7.84 8.64 -16.07
N ALA A 25 -9.01 9.04 -16.54
CA ALA A 25 -10.27 8.38 -16.24
C ALA A 25 -10.49 7.17 -17.14
N ARG A 26 -11.01 6.09 -16.57
CA ARG A 26 -11.45 4.93 -17.34
C ARG A 26 -12.83 5.20 -17.93
N ARG A 27 -13.01 4.96 -19.23
CA ARG A 27 -14.36 4.89 -19.84
C ARG A 27 -15.13 3.69 -19.29
N VAL A 28 -16.40 3.86 -19.08
CA VAL A 28 -17.32 2.83 -18.58
C VAL A 28 -18.49 2.62 -19.53
N GLY A 29 -19.08 1.43 -19.49
CA GLY A 29 -20.29 1.14 -20.28
C GLY A 29 -21.50 1.92 -19.77
N VAL A 30 -22.54 2.02 -20.62
CA VAL A 30 -23.75 2.82 -20.39
C VAL A 30 -24.41 2.50 -19.05
N ASP A 31 -24.56 1.22 -18.70
CA ASP A 31 -25.22 0.82 -17.45
C ASP A 31 -24.41 1.23 -16.20
N VAL A 32 -23.09 1.16 -16.27
CA VAL A 32 -22.23 1.64 -15.18
C VAL A 32 -22.34 3.16 -15.06
N GLN A 33 -22.35 3.87 -16.20
CA GLN A 33 -22.50 5.32 -16.22
C GLN A 33 -23.84 5.77 -15.63
N ARG A 34 -24.95 5.08 -15.93
CA ARG A 34 -26.26 5.36 -15.35
C ARG A 34 -26.23 5.25 -13.82
N ARG A 35 -25.58 4.20 -13.27
CA ARG A 35 -25.39 4.02 -11.83
C ARG A 35 -24.55 5.13 -11.22
N ILE A 36 -23.43 5.47 -11.86
CA ILE A 36 -22.54 6.56 -11.40
C ILE A 36 -23.29 7.88 -11.36
N ASN A 37 -24.07 8.21 -12.40
CA ASN A 37 -24.84 9.46 -12.48
C ASN A 37 -25.91 9.56 -11.38
N ALA A 38 -26.49 8.44 -10.97
CA ALA A 38 -27.54 8.40 -9.95
C ALA A 38 -27.02 8.48 -8.51
N LEU A 39 -25.73 8.15 -8.28
CA LEU A 39 -25.14 8.20 -6.94
C LEU A 39 -24.96 9.65 -6.48
N LYS A 40 -25.42 9.98 -5.28
CA LYS A 40 -25.10 11.21 -4.58
C LYS A 40 -23.83 11.06 -3.71
N ILE A 41 -23.24 12.15 -3.25
CA ILE A 41 -22.06 12.16 -2.38
C ILE A 41 -22.28 11.24 -1.17
N GLY A 42 -21.34 10.33 -0.94
CA GLY A 42 -21.36 9.37 0.17
C GLY A 42 -22.27 8.15 -0.04
N GLN A 43 -23.09 8.12 -1.09
CA GLN A 43 -23.98 7.00 -1.39
C GLN A 43 -23.21 5.79 -1.97
N LYS A 44 -23.82 4.63 -1.78
CA LYS A 44 -23.35 3.31 -2.21
C LYS A 44 -24.37 2.66 -3.14
N MET A 45 -24.03 1.51 -3.74
CA MET A 45 -24.93 0.72 -4.58
C MET A 45 -26.30 0.46 -3.92
N GLN A 46 -26.32 0.17 -2.62
CA GLN A 46 -27.54 -0.10 -1.86
C GLN A 46 -28.51 1.07 -1.75
N ASP A 47 -28.01 2.30 -1.92
CA ASP A 47 -28.79 3.54 -1.78
C ASP A 47 -29.44 3.94 -3.12
N LEU A 48 -29.11 3.21 -4.21
CA LEU A 48 -29.73 3.38 -5.51
C LEU A 48 -31.09 2.66 -5.58
N PRO A 49 -32.02 3.13 -6.44
CA PRO A 49 -33.21 2.36 -6.82
C PRO A 49 -32.84 0.97 -7.34
N GLU A 50 -33.68 -0.03 -7.05
CA GLU A 50 -33.40 -1.44 -7.37
C GLU A 50 -33.18 -1.73 -8.85
N ASP A 51 -33.82 -0.98 -9.75
CA ASP A 51 -33.64 -1.11 -11.19
C ASP A 51 -32.23 -0.76 -11.66
N LEU A 52 -31.49 0.03 -10.87
CA LEU A 52 -30.10 0.36 -11.09
C LEU A 52 -29.12 -0.60 -10.40
N TRP A 53 -29.59 -1.50 -9.56
CA TRP A 53 -28.68 -2.45 -8.91
C TRP A 53 -28.04 -3.38 -9.94
N HIS A 54 -26.75 -3.64 -9.73
CA HIS A 54 -26.06 -4.69 -10.49
C HIS A 54 -26.65 -6.05 -10.13
N GLU A 55 -26.77 -6.94 -11.10
CA GLU A 55 -27.35 -8.27 -10.94
C GLU A 55 -26.72 -9.05 -9.76
N SER A 56 -25.38 -9.05 -9.67
CA SER A 56 -24.67 -9.71 -8.56
C SER A 56 -24.95 -9.09 -7.19
N PHE A 57 -25.29 -7.79 -7.12
CA PHE A 57 -25.67 -7.13 -5.88
C PHE A 57 -27.11 -7.48 -5.49
N ARG A 58 -28.03 -7.50 -6.47
CA ARG A 58 -29.43 -7.91 -6.29
C ARG A 58 -29.50 -9.35 -5.78
N TYR A 59 -28.76 -10.26 -6.43
CA TYR A 59 -28.64 -11.66 -6.01
C TYR A 59 -28.14 -11.77 -4.55
N TYR A 60 -27.07 -11.06 -4.22
CA TYR A 60 -26.52 -11.05 -2.85
C TYR A 60 -27.54 -10.58 -1.81
N VAL A 61 -28.29 -9.52 -2.10
CA VAL A 61 -29.25 -8.95 -1.13
C VAL A 61 -30.52 -9.81 -1.00
N LYS A 62 -31.03 -10.38 -2.09
CA LYS A 62 -32.35 -11.04 -2.12
C LYS A 62 -32.29 -12.56 -1.97
N GLU A 63 -31.22 -13.19 -2.47
CA GLU A 63 -31.15 -14.65 -2.59
C GLU A 63 -30.09 -15.28 -1.68
N ASP A 64 -28.90 -14.70 -1.57
CA ASP A 64 -27.83 -15.24 -0.75
C ASP A 64 -27.06 -14.14 0.02
N PRO A 65 -27.66 -13.56 1.08
CA PRO A 65 -27.04 -12.52 1.89
C PRO A 65 -25.80 -13.02 2.68
N ASN A 66 -25.66 -14.33 2.83
CA ASN A 66 -24.53 -14.96 3.52
C ASN A 66 -23.39 -15.37 2.58
N ARG A 67 -23.51 -15.08 1.28
CA ARG A 67 -22.47 -15.39 0.30
C ARG A 67 -21.12 -14.83 0.74
N ARG A 68 -20.14 -15.71 0.88
CA ARG A 68 -18.77 -15.33 1.20
C ARG A 68 -18.20 -14.41 0.10
N GLY A 69 -17.59 -13.29 0.50
CA GLY A 69 -17.03 -12.30 -0.41
C GLY A 69 -17.99 -11.16 -0.78
N GLY A 70 -19.28 -11.31 -0.55
CA GLY A 70 -20.30 -10.32 -0.90
C GLY A 70 -20.41 -10.06 -2.41
N PRO A 71 -21.14 -9.03 -2.85
CA PRO A 71 -21.34 -8.73 -4.27
C PRO A 71 -20.04 -8.26 -4.95
N ASN A 72 -19.84 -8.65 -6.19
CA ASN A 72 -18.66 -8.31 -6.99
C ASN A 72 -18.55 -6.80 -7.31
N LEU A 73 -19.65 -6.10 -7.35
CA LEU A 73 -19.70 -4.67 -7.65
C LEU A 73 -20.27 -3.88 -6.47
N ARG A 74 -19.46 -3.01 -5.89
CA ARG A 74 -19.80 -2.16 -4.73
C ARG A 74 -19.36 -0.73 -5.00
N ILE A 75 -20.07 -0.04 -5.91
CA ILE A 75 -19.75 1.35 -6.20
C ILE A 75 -20.14 2.25 -5.02
N ILE A 76 -19.26 3.22 -4.75
CA ILE A 76 -19.41 4.21 -3.68
C ILE A 76 -18.95 5.54 -4.24
N ARG A 77 -19.78 6.58 -4.20
CA ARG A 77 -19.32 7.94 -4.43
C ARG A 77 -18.64 8.44 -3.16
N LEU A 78 -17.38 8.83 -3.28
CA LEU A 78 -16.61 9.31 -2.15
C LEU A 78 -17.24 10.57 -1.53
N ASN A 79 -17.10 10.71 -0.21
CA ASN A 79 -17.46 11.91 0.48
C ASN A 79 -16.21 12.80 0.62
N PRO A 80 -16.21 14.05 0.09
CA PRO A 80 -15.04 14.91 0.12
C PRO A 80 -14.67 15.37 1.54
N GLU A 81 -15.61 15.35 2.50
CA GLU A 81 -15.40 15.77 3.88
C GLU A 81 -14.91 14.67 4.82
N LYS A 82 -14.65 13.47 4.29
CA LYS A 82 -14.24 12.30 5.08
C LYS A 82 -13.03 11.60 4.46
N PRO A 83 -12.24 10.85 5.26
CA PRO A 83 -11.30 9.89 4.71
C PRO A 83 -12.01 8.83 3.85
N SER A 84 -11.34 8.32 2.83
CA SER A 84 -11.86 7.23 2.01
C SER A 84 -11.88 5.91 2.77
N LEU A 85 -12.66 4.95 2.29
CA LEU A 85 -12.50 3.55 2.67
C LEU A 85 -11.21 3.00 2.05
N THR A 86 -10.82 1.80 2.49
CA THR A 86 -9.61 1.13 2.01
C THR A 86 -9.55 1.05 0.49
N VAL A 87 -8.52 1.66 -0.09
CA VAL A 87 -8.13 1.54 -1.49
C VAL A 87 -7.59 0.14 -1.72
N THR A 88 -8.14 -0.56 -2.71
CA THR A 88 -7.75 -1.92 -3.08
C THR A 88 -7.36 -1.95 -4.55
N GLY A 89 -6.78 -3.05 -5.04
CA GLY A 89 -6.42 -3.21 -6.45
C GLY A 89 -7.58 -3.15 -7.46
N TYR A 90 -8.83 -2.99 -6.99
CA TYR A 90 -10.04 -2.91 -7.82
C TYR A 90 -10.72 -1.54 -7.73
N ILE A 91 -9.95 -0.47 -7.80
CA ILE A 91 -10.39 0.92 -7.62
C ILE A 91 -11.53 1.28 -8.59
N PHE A 92 -11.39 0.89 -9.86
CA PHE A 92 -12.33 1.21 -10.94
C PHE A 92 -13.66 0.47 -10.88
N ASN A 93 -13.86 -0.38 -9.90
CA ASN A 93 -15.14 -1.03 -9.66
C ASN A 93 -15.75 -0.59 -8.32
N LYS A 94 -15.14 0.40 -7.66
CA LYS A 94 -15.52 0.77 -6.31
C LYS A 94 -15.72 2.26 -6.09
N PHE A 95 -14.72 3.10 -6.39
CA PHE A 95 -14.73 4.49 -6.00
C PHE A 95 -15.09 5.44 -7.14
N VAL A 96 -16.24 6.12 -6.98
CA VAL A 96 -16.68 7.21 -7.84
C VAL A 96 -16.14 8.52 -7.26
N HIS A 97 -15.68 9.42 -8.14
CA HIS A 97 -15.20 10.74 -7.77
C HIS A 97 -16.29 11.55 -7.03
N PRO A 98 -15.94 12.35 -6.00
CA PRO A 98 -16.95 13.08 -5.22
C PRO A 98 -17.84 14.00 -6.06
N TYR A 99 -17.25 14.73 -7.01
CA TYR A 99 -17.94 15.78 -7.78
C TYR A 99 -18.18 15.43 -9.25
N GLU A 100 -17.42 14.48 -9.80
CA GLU A 100 -17.50 14.11 -11.21
C GLU A 100 -18.15 12.73 -11.41
N ASN A 101 -18.86 12.55 -12.53
CA ASN A 101 -19.55 11.30 -12.83
C ASN A 101 -18.62 10.28 -13.50
N ARG A 102 -17.56 9.88 -12.80
CA ARG A 102 -16.55 8.90 -13.20
C ARG A 102 -15.96 8.16 -12.02
N TYR A 103 -15.30 7.06 -12.27
CA TYR A 103 -14.41 6.47 -11.28
C TYR A 103 -13.19 7.39 -11.03
N ILE A 104 -12.58 7.24 -9.84
CA ILE A 104 -11.32 7.93 -9.56
C ILE A 104 -10.20 7.39 -10.45
N SER A 105 -9.24 8.23 -10.79
CA SER A 105 -8.03 7.85 -11.51
C SER A 105 -7.04 7.10 -10.60
N VAL A 106 -6.01 6.48 -11.21
CA VAL A 106 -4.90 5.88 -10.45
C VAL A 106 -4.17 6.92 -9.62
N ARG A 107 -4.00 8.15 -10.13
CA ARG A 107 -3.36 9.25 -9.40
C ARG A 107 -4.16 9.69 -8.18
N GLU A 108 -5.47 9.82 -8.31
CA GLU A 108 -6.35 10.13 -7.19
C GLU A 108 -6.27 9.04 -6.11
N ALA A 109 -6.29 7.78 -6.52
CA ALA A 109 -6.10 6.66 -5.59
C ALA A 109 -4.71 6.65 -4.95
N ALA A 110 -3.66 7.02 -5.70
CA ALA A 110 -2.31 7.14 -5.18
C ALA A 110 -2.21 8.25 -4.11
N ARG A 111 -2.87 9.39 -4.31
CA ARG A 111 -2.97 10.44 -3.29
C ARG A 111 -3.72 9.98 -2.04
N LEU A 112 -4.75 9.14 -2.19
CA LEU A 112 -5.43 8.50 -1.04
C LEU A 112 -4.52 7.52 -0.27
N GLN A 113 -3.45 7.04 -0.87
CA GLN A 113 -2.39 6.24 -0.23
C GLN A 113 -1.21 7.10 0.26
N GLY A 114 -1.23 8.42 -0.04
CA GLY A 114 -0.17 9.34 0.33
C GLY A 114 1.07 9.29 -0.58
N PHE A 115 0.98 8.70 -1.78
CA PHE A 115 2.07 8.74 -2.74
C PHE A 115 2.30 10.14 -3.30
N PRO A 116 3.56 10.56 -3.51
CA PRO A 116 3.87 11.84 -4.14
C PRO A 116 3.48 11.85 -5.63
N ASP A 117 3.09 13.01 -6.14
CA ASP A 117 2.69 13.15 -7.55
C ASP A 117 3.84 12.94 -8.55
N SER A 118 5.08 13.08 -8.09
CA SER A 118 6.28 12.79 -8.86
C SER A 118 6.46 11.30 -9.18
N LEU A 119 5.89 10.40 -8.37
CA LEU A 119 5.96 8.96 -8.62
C LEU A 119 5.15 8.59 -9.86
N LYS A 120 5.79 7.93 -10.82
CA LYS A 120 5.16 7.45 -12.07
C LYS A 120 5.02 5.94 -12.02
N PHE A 121 3.80 5.45 -11.77
CA PHE A 121 3.53 4.01 -11.82
C PHE A 121 3.68 3.50 -13.25
N LYS A 122 4.41 2.40 -13.41
CA LYS A 122 4.69 1.73 -14.70
C LYS A 122 3.77 0.52 -14.88
N GLY A 123 3.61 0.11 -16.13
CA GLY A 123 2.80 -1.05 -16.51
C GLY A 123 1.40 -0.67 -17.01
N THR A 124 0.57 -1.69 -17.19
CA THR A 124 -0.82 -1.53 -17.67
C THR A 124 -1.68 -0.83 -16.61
N LEU A 125 -2.86 -0.35 -17.04
CA LEU A 125 -3.82 0.27 -16.13
C LEU A 125 -4.22 -0.66 -14.96
N THR A 126 -4.41 -1.95 -15.22
CA THR A 126 -4.69 -2.94 -14.18
C THR A 126 -3.49 -3.10 -13.24
N SER A 127 -2.29 -3.16 -13.77
CA SER A 127 -1.07 -3.25 -12.99
C SER A 127 -0.89 -2.05 -12.06
N THR A 128 -1.06 -0.83 -12.59
CA THR A 128 -0.92 0.39 -11.77
C THR A 128 -1.95 0.49 -10.66
N GLN A 129 -3.18 0.01 -10.89
CA GLN A 129 -4.19 -0.10 -9.83
C GLN A 129 -3.78 -1.06 -8.72
N LEU A 130 -3.29 -2.24 -9.11
CA LEU A 130 -2.83 -3.25 -8.16
C LEU A 130 -1.65 -2.74 -7.35
N GLN A 131 -0.70 -2.06 -7.98
CA GLN A 131 0.43 -1.42 -7.31
C GLN A 131 -0.03 -0.45 -6.22
N VAL A 132 -0.94 0.47 -6.54
CA VAL A 132 -1.50 1.42 -5.57
C VAL A 132 -2.31 0.71 -4.49
N GLY A 133 -3.17 -0.25 -4.86
CA GLY A 133 -4.06 -0.93 -3.93
C GLY A 133 -3.36 -1.84 -2.93
N ASN A 134 -2.24 -2.47 -3.33
CA ASN A 134 -1.46 -3.36 -2.48
C ASN A 134 -0.52 -2.60 -1.54
N ALA A 135 -0.16 -1.37 -1.88
CA ALA A 135 0.81 -0.60 -1.12
C ALA A 135 0.39 -0.33 0.33
N VAL A 136 1.38 -0.23 1.19
CA VAL A 136 1.24 0.38 2.51
C VAL A 136 1.15 1.89 2.32
N PRO A 137 0.21 2.60 2.98
CA PRO A 137 0.14 4.04 2.91
C PRO A 137 1.44 4.72 3.34
N VAL A 138 1.94 5.64 2.52
CA VAL A 138 3.24 6.30 2.73
C VAL A 138 3.31 7.04 4.08
N PRO A 139 2.30 7.83 4.52
CA PRO A 139 2.38 8.51 5.82
C PRO A 139 2.38 7.54 7.01
N LEU A 140 1.66 6.41 6.92
CA LEU A 140 1.68 5.37 7.94
C LEU A 140 3.07 4.72 8.04
N ALA A 141 3.67 4.36 6.89
CA ALA A 141 5.01 3.81 6.83
C ALA A 141 6.04 4.81 7.40
N ASN A 142 5.94 6.09 7.01
CA ASN A 142 6.80 7.15 7.54
C ASN A 142 6.75 7.24 9.08
N ALA A 143 5.56 7.19 9.67
CA ALA A 143 5.40 7.22 11.13
C ALA A 143 6.08 6.03 11.81
N VAL A 144 5.92 4.82 11.25
CA VAL A 144 6.58 3.61 11.75
C VAL A 144 8.09 3.73 11.65
N PHE A 145 8.62 4.15 10.51
CA PHE A 145 10.07 4.26 10.30
C PHE A 145 10.71 5.39 11.10
N ARG A 146 10.02 6.51 11.31
CA ARG A 146 10.48 7.54 12.27
C ARG A 146 10.61 6.98 13.67
N GLN A 147 9.66 6.16 14.12
CA GLN A 147 9.70 5.52 15.42
C GLN A 147 10.91 4.57 15.55
N VAL A 148 11.18 3.75 14.53
CA VAL A 148 12.35 2.86 14.49
C VAL A 148 13.66 3.67 14.55
N ALA A 149 13.78 4.71 13.73
CA ALA A 149 14.99 5.54 13.68
C ALA A 149 15.21 6.34 14.98
N GLN A 150 14.13 6.83 15.60
CA GLN A 150 14.21 7.49 16.91
C GLN A 150 14.64 6.50 18.00
N HIS A 151 14.07 5.29 18.00
CA HIS A 151 14.46 4.24 18.91
C HIS A 151 15.95 3.90 18.77
N ALA A 152 16.43 3.72 17.53
CA ALA A 152 17.86 3.48 17.27
C ALA A 152 18.78 4.55 17.89
N LYS A 153 18.39 5.83 17.79
CA LYS A 153 19.12 6.92 18.46
C LYS A 153 19.10 6.82 19.99
N VAL A 154 17.93 6.52 20.57
CA VAL A 154 17.75 6.42 22.03
C VAL A 154 18.61 5.30 22.62
N VAL A 155 18.72 4.17 21.92
CA VAL A 155 19.57 3.04 22.38
C VAL A 155 21.05 3.19 21.96
N GLY A 156 21.44 4.34 21.43
CA GLY A 156 22.83 4.62 21.04
C GLY A 156 23.28 3.91 19.77
N PHE A 157 22.36 3.42 18.95
CA PHE A 157 22.67 2.76 17.70
C PHE A 157 22.74 3.78 16.55
N LYS A 158 23.93 3.98 15.95
CA LYS A 158 24.21 4.93 14.85
C LYS A 158 23.56 6.32 15.02
N PRO A 159 23.77 7.02 16.13
CA PRO A 159 23.01 8.23 16.47
C PRO A 159 23.18 9.39 15.46
N SER A 160 24.24 9.41 14.68
CA SER A 160 24.56 10.48 13.73
C SER A 160 24.47 10.08 12.25
N GLN A 161 24.11 8.83 11.94
CA GLN A 161 24.02 8.31 10.58
C GLN A 161 22.63 7.76 10.29
N SER A 162 22.27 7.73 9.01
CA SER A 162 21.07 7.01 8.56
C SER A 162 21.25 5.51 8.67
N LEU A 163 20.19 4.79 9.03
CA LEU A 163 20.15 3.34 9.03
C LEU A 163 20.18 2.83 7.58
N THR A 164 21.05 1.87 7.29
CA THR A 164 21.06 1.17 6.00
C THR A 164 19.98 0.09 5.97
N ALA A 165 19.23 -0.02 4.87
CA ALA A 165 18.10 -0.92 4.83
C ALA A 165 18.03 -1.78 3.55
N MET A 166 17.46 -3.00 3.72
CA MET A 166 16.99 -3.87 2.64
C MET A 166 15.48 -3.96 2.70
N SER A 167 14.82 -3.67 1.58
CA SER A 167 13.38 -3.78 1.38
C SER A 167 13.03 -5.08 0.66
N LEU A 168 12.07 -5.82 1.17
CA LEU A 168 11.58 -7.08 0.63
C LEU A 168 10.10 -6.95 0.30
N PHE A 169 9.66 -7.55 -0.82
CA PHE A 169 8.28 -7.40 -1.28
C PHE A 169 7.91 -5.92 -1.45
N SER A 170 8.82 -5.15 -2.04
CA SER A 170 8.78 -3.68 -2.07
C SER A 170 7.57 -3.15 -2.81
N GLY A 171 7.01 -3.90 -3.78
CA GLY A 171 5.88 -3.47 -4.59
C GLY A 171 6.16 -2.12 -5.26
N ALA A 172 5.20 -1.21 -5.22
CA ALA A 172 5.37 0.15 -5.75
C ALA A 172 6.07 1.11 -4.76
N GLY A 173 6.66 0.60 -3.68
CA GLY A 173 7.48 1.39 -2.78
C GLY A 173 6.73 2.18 -1.70
N GLY A 174 5.53 1.75 -1.30
CA GLY A 174 4.80 2.47 -0.24
C GLY A 174 5.56 2.54 1.09
N MET A 175 6.21 1.45 1.50
CA MET A 175 7.08 1.43 2.66
C MET A 175 8.42 2.12 2.38
N ASP A 176 8.98 1.90 1.21
CA ASP A 176 10.26 2.45 0.77
C ASP A 176 10.24 3.98 0.78
N ILE A 177 9.25 4.59 0.14
CA ILE A 177 9.05 6.04 0.12
C ILE A 177 8.84 6.57 1.55
N GLY A 178 8.01 5.88 2.36
CA GLY A 178 7.81 6.25 3.76
C GLY A 178 9.08 6.19 4.59
N ALA A 179 9.99 5.25 4.32
CA ALA A 179 11.30 5.15 4.97
C ALA A 179 12.21 6.30 4.53
N ASP A 180 12.33 6.55 3.22
CA ASP A 180 13.17 7.60 2.65
C ASP A 180 12.74 9.00 3.12
N GLU A 181 11.43 9.28 3.16
CA GLU A 181 10.89 10.57 3.65
C GLU A 181 11.25 10.87 5.12
N THR A 182 11.71 9.88 5.89
CA THR A 182 12.25 10.14 7.23
C THR A 182 13.54 10.93 7.19
N GLY A 183 14.33 10.82 6.12
CA GLY A 183 15.71 11.31 6.03
C GLY A 183 16.70 10.58 6.98
N LEU A 184 16.24 9.53 7.66
CA LEU A 184 16.98 8.80 8.70
C LEU A 184 17.28 7.35 8.32
N ILE A 185 16.67 6.87 7.22
CA ILE A 185 16.83 5.52 6.69
C ILE A 185 17.23 5.65 5.22
N ARG A 186 18.16 4.82 4.80
CA ARG A 186 18.65 4.73 3.42
C ARG A 186 18.44 3.32 2.92
N THR A 187 17.43 3.11 2.10
CA THR A 187 17.24 1.84 1.41
C THR A 187 18.34 1.66 0.36
N ARG A 188 19.12 0.59 0.48
CA ARG A 188 20.22 0.26 -0.43
C ARG A 188 19.80 -0.77 -1.46
N ILE A 189 18.92 -1.69 -1.08
CA ILE A 189 18.39 -2.76 -1.93
C ILE A 189 16.89 -2.85 -1.73
N ALA A 190 16.14 -2.93 -2.84
CA ALA A 190 14.71 -3.19 -2.88
C ALA A 190 14.44 -4.39 -3.78
N ILE A 191 13.71 -5.41 -3.30
CA ILE A 191 13.48 -6.67 -4.01
C ILE A 191 11.99 -6.90 -4.19
N ASP A 192 11.57 -7.18 -5.41
CA ASP A 192 10.22 -7.64 -5.72
C ASP A 192 10.24 -8.60 -6.92
N SER A 193 9.26 -9.49 -6.99
CA SER A 193 9.10 -10.43 -8.12
C SER A 193 8.23 -9.87 -9.26
N TRP A 194 7.64 -8.69 -9.07
CA TRP A 194 6.73 -8.06 -10.02
C TRP A 194 7.45 -6.99 -10.84
N SER A 195 7.68 -7.26 -12.14
CA SER A 195 8.44 -6.39 -13.03
C SER A 195 7.94 -4.95 -13.09
N ASP A 196 6.62 -4.74 -13.26
CA ASP A 196 6.05 -3.39 -13.35
C ASP A 196 6.26 -2.58 -12.05
N ALA A 197 6.26 -3.26 -10.91
CA ALA A 197 6.56 -2.64 -9.62
C ALA A 197 8.04 -2.27 -9.50
N CYS A 198 8.94 -3.16 -9.95
CA CYS A 198 10.37 -2.86 -10.04
C CYS A 198 10.64 -1.68 -10.97
N ASP A 199 9.98 -1.60 -12.14
CA ASP A 199 10.10 -0.47 -13.07
C ASP A 199 9.61 0.84 -12.45
N THR A 200 8.57 0.80 -11.62
CA THR A 200 8.09 1.95 -10.85
C THR A 200 9.16 2.41 -9.85
N LEU A 201 9.75 1.48 -9.09
CA LEU A 201 10.80 1.76 -8.12
C LEU A 201 12.11 2.24 -8.77
N HIS A 202 12.51 1.66 -9.89
CA HIS A 202 13.66 2.16 -10.67
C HIS A 202 13.49 3.64 -11.03
N GLY A 203 12.27 4.01 -11.44
CA GLY A 203 11.95 5.41 -11.73
C GLY A 203 11.97 6.33 -10.51
N TYR A 204 11.62 5.81 -9.34
CA TYR A 204 11.65 6.54 -8.07
C TYR A 204 13.09 6.73 -7.56
N TYR A 205 13.83 5.66 -7.46
CA TYR A 205 15.17 5.69 -6.88
C TYR A 205 16.24 6.33 -7.77
N ASN A 206 16.03 6.30 -9.08
CA ASN A 206 16.95 6.91 -10.06
C ASN A 206 18.43 6.56 -9.80
N GLY A 207 18.72 5.31 -9.49
CA GLY A 207 20.06 4.77 -9.24
C GLY A 207 20.58 4.89 -7.79
N HIS A 208 19.82 5.51 -6.87
CA HIS A 208 20.24 5.61 -5.45
C HIS A 208 20.02 4.34 -4.64
N CYS A 209 19.23 3.40 -5.14
CA CYS A 209 18.96 2.09 -4.56
C CYS A 209 19.02 1.02 -5.66
N GLN A 210 19.57 -0.15 -5.35
CA GLN A 210 19.54 -1.30 -6.26
C GLN A 210 18.17 -1.96 -6.18
N VAL A 211 17.41 -1.88 -7.27
CA VAL A 211 16.11 -2.57 -7.40
C VAL A 211 16.35 -3.91 -8.09
N ILE A 212 16.03 -4.99 -7.42
CA ILE A 212 16.25 -6.35 -7.91
C ILE A 212 14.91 -7.00 -8.25
N HIS A 213 14.70 -7.29 -9.54
CA HIS A 213 13.54 -8.03 -9.99
C HIS A 213 13.81 -9.53 -9.84
N GLN A 214 13.45 -10.09 -8.69
CA GLN A 214 13.66 -11.50 -8.39
C GLN A 214 12.67 -12.02 -7.36
N ASN A 215 12.31 -13.30 -7.45
CA ASN A 215 11.56 -13.94 -6.39
C ASN A 215 12.49 -14.18 -5.19
N ILE A 216 12.08 -13.72 -4.02
CA ILE A 216 12.87 -13.86 -2.78
C ILE A 216 13.19 -15.31 -2.41
N VAL A 217 12.33 -16.28 -2.83
CA VAL A 217 12.56 -17.71 -2.61
C VAL A 217 13.81 -18.21 -3.36
N ASP A 218 14.13 -17.61 -4.51
CA ASP A 218 15.28 -17.98 -5.33
C ASP A 218 16.62 -17.39 -4.83
N ILE A 219 16.57 -16.54 -3.81
CA ILE A 219 17.76 -15.96 -3.20
C ILE A 219 18.23 -16.83 -2.04
N MET A 220 19.21 -17.68 -2.32
CA MET A 220 19.71 -18.66 -1.34
C MET A 220 20.59 -18.01 -0.26
N ASN A 221 21.33 -16.97 -0.59
CA ASN A 221 22.23 -16.27 0.33
C ASN A 221 21.98 -14.76 0.35
N PRO A 222 21.05 -14.27 1.21
CA PRO A 222 20.73 -12.84 1.30
C PRO A 222 21.93 -11.94 1.65
N LEU A 223 22.87 -12.44 2.44
CA LEU A 223 24.06 -11.66 2.83
C LEU A 223 25.00 -11.44 1.64
N GLU A 224 25.20 -12.45 0.82
CA GLU A 224 26.01 -12.32 -0.41
C GLU A 224 25.39 -11.32 -1.39
N VAL A 225 24.05 -11.34 -1.56
CA VAL A 225 23.34 -10.34 -2.37
C VAL A 225 23.55 -8.94 -1.80
N TRP A 226 23.43 -8.78 -0.47
CA TRP A 226 23.68 -7.48 0.15
C TRP A 226 25.09 -6.97 -0.11
N GLN A 227 26.10 -7.78 0.17
CA GLN A 227 27.52 -7.41 0.05
C GLN A 227 27.89 -7.08 -1.40
N LYS A 228 27.47 -7.91 -2.35
CA LYS A 228 27.73 -7.72 -3.77
C LYS A 228 27.07 -6.44 -4.30
N GLU A 229 25.78 -6.25 -4.06
CA GLU A 229 25.01 -5.15 -4.66
C GLU A 229 25.27 -3.79 -3.97
N THR A 230 25.72 -3.80 -2.72
CA THR A 230 26.08 -2.56 -2.00
C THR A 230 27.57 -2.26 -2.01
N ASN A 231 28.41 -3.22 -2.41
CA ASN A 231 29.86 -3.19 -2.29
C ASN A 231 30.29 -2.86 -0.84
N ASP A 232 29.63 -3.49 0.13
CA ASP A 232 29.78 -3.22 1.56
C ASP A 232 29.75 -4.57 2.31
N ASP A 233 30.85 -4.92 2.98
CA ASP A 233 30.97 -6.15 3.75
C ASP A 233 30.15 -6.17 5.04
N SER A 234 29.56 -5.04 5.42
CA SER A 234 28.67 -4.94 6.56
C SER A 234 27.32 -5.64 6.31
N ARG A 235 26.44 -5.58 7.27
CA ARG A 235 25.06 -6.05 7.20
C ARG A 235 24.10 -4.88 7.18
N PRO A 236 22.88 -5.01 6.61
CA PRO A 236 21.88 -3.98 6.75
C PRO A 236 21.52 -3.76 8.22
N ASP A 237 21.30 -2.51 8.61
CA ASP A 237 20.83 -2.18 9.95
C ASP A 237 19.36 -2.53 10.14
N LEU A 238 18.59 -2.46 9.04
CA LEU A 238 17.14 -2.65 9.00
C LEU A 238 16.76 -3.55 7.81
N VAL A 239 15.91 -4.54 8.07
CA VAL A 239 15.19 -5.27 7.02
C VAL A 239 13.70 -4.99 7.18
N PHE A 240 13.03 -4.63 6.08
CA PHE A 240 11.59 -4.37 6.13
C PHE A 240 10.86 -4.93 4.91
N GLY A 241 9.54 -5.12 5.03
CA GLY A 241 8.71 -5.57 3.92
C GLY A 241 7.30 -5.98 4.32
N GLY A 242 6.46 -6.15 3.29
CA GLY A 242 5.08 -6.60 3.41
C GLY A 242 4.87 -7.94 2.70
N PRO A 243 5.26 -9.10 3.27
CA PRO A 243 5.10 -10.39 2.62
C PRO A 243 3.62 -10.65 2.30
N PRO A 244 3.28 -11.11 1.07
CA PRO A 244 1.90 -11.36 0.70
C PRO A 244 1.29 -12.48 1.52
N CYS A 245 0.07 -12.22 2.05
CA CYS A 245 -0.74 -13.22 2.71
C CYS A 245 -1.72 -13.83 1.69
N GLN A 246 -1.25 -14.67 0.76
CA GLN A 246 -2.03 -15.19 -0.36
C GLN A 246 -3.22 -16.07 0.03
N ALA A 247 -3.44 -16.30 1.28
CA ALA A 247 -4.34 -17.30 1.79
C ALA A 247 -5.77 -16.89 2.04
N PHE A 248 -6.12 -15.64 1.89
CA PHE A 248 -7.45 -15.16 2.24
C PHE A 248 -8.31 -14.76 1.04
N SER A 249 -7.88 -15.06 -0.19
CA SER A 249 -8.79 -15.16 -1.30
C SER A 249 -9.55 -16.48 -1.18
N GLN A 250 -10.83 -16.40 -0.98
CA GLN A 250 -11.82 -17.36 -0.49
C GLN A 250 -12.07 -18.64 -1.32
N ALA A 251 -11.10 -19.22 -2.00
CA ALA A 251 -11.33 -20.33 -2.92
C ALA A 251 -10.53 -21.63 -2.64
N GLY A 252 -9.77 -21.74 -1.55
CA GLY A 252 -8.94 -22.92 -1.29
C GLY A 252 -9.32 -23.64 0.00
N LYS A 253 -9.58 -24.96 -0.11
CA LYS A 253 -9.83 -25.89 0.99
C LYS A 253 -8.71 -25.80 2.05
N GLN A 254 -9.10 -25.77 3.32
CA GLN A 254 -8.22 -25.88 4.48
C GLN A 254 -7.27 -27.08 4.34
N LYS A 255 -6.01 -26.85 4.03
CA LYS A 255 -4.91 -27.78 4.19
C LYS A 255 -4.08 -27.32 5.38
N GLY A 256 -3.63 -28.28 6.20
CA GLY A 256 -2.97 -28.04 7.49
C GLY A 256 -1.65 -27.26 7.43
N MET A 257 -0.80 -27.35 8.46
CA MET A 257 0.41 -26.56 8.69
C MET A 257 1.49 -26.53 7.56
N ASN A 258 1.30 -27.28 6.46
CA ASN A 258 2.08 -27.23 5.23
C ASN A 258 1.43 -26.35 4.15
N ASP A 259 0.67 -25.34 4.55
CA ASP A 259 -0.02 -24.46 3.62
C ASP A 259 0.96 -23.41 3.04
N ASP A 260 1.05 -23.34 1.72
CA ASP A 260 1.85 -22.36 0.93
C ASP A 260 1.63 -20.90 1.36
N ARG A 261 0.68 -20.67 2.23
CA ARG A 261 0.13 -19.39 2.67
C ARG A 261 1.03 -18.60 3.62
N GLY A 262 1.75 -19.30 4.49
CA GLY A 262 2.73 -18.70 5.40
C GLY A 262 4.12 -18.59 4.79
N GLN A 263 4.35 -19.20 3.62
CA GLN A 263 5.68 -19.37 3.06
C GLN A 263 6.41 -18.04 2.90
N MET A 264 5.77 -17.02 2.34
CA MET A 264 6.42 -15.71 2.13
C MET A 264 6.73 -14.98 3.43
N ILE A 265 5.93 -15.17 4.49
CA ILE A 265 6.23 -14.65 5.82
C ILE A 265 7.45 -15.37 6.40
N PHE A 266 7.56 -16.67 6.20
CA PHE A 266 8.73 -17.44 6.65
C PHE A 266 9.98 -17.13 5.85
N GLU A 267 9.85 -16.78 4.56
CA GLU A 267 10.95 -16.25 3.78
C GLU A 267 11.45 -14.89 4.31
N PHE A 268 10.54 -14.00 4.69
CA PHE A 268 10.94 -12.77 5.38
C PHE A 268 11.73 -13.08 6.66
N ILE A 269 11.26 -14.03 7.49
CA ILE A 269 11.94 -14.46 8.71
C ILE A 269 13.30 -15.08 8.40
N ARG A 270 13.44 -15.85 7.30
CA ARG A 270 14.72 -16.39 6.83
C ARG A 270 15.72 -15.28 6.52
N PHE A 271 15.29 -14.24 5.79
CA PHE A 271 16.14 -13.08 5.51
C PHE A 271 16.59 -12.37 6.78
N VAL A 272 15.68 -12.19 7.75
CA VAL A 272 16.05 -11.62 9.07
C VAL A 272 17.08 -12.50 9.78
N ASN A 273 16.93 -13.84 9.72
CA ASN A 273 17.90 -14.77 10.30
C ASN A 273 19.27 -14.69 9.64
N ASP A 274 19.33 -14.62 8.32
CA ASP A 274 20.58 -14.67 7.55
C ASP A 274 21.32 -13.32 7.60
N LEU A 275 20.58 -12.22 7.50
CA LEU A 275 21.12 -10.86 7.55
C LEU A 275 21.41 -10.37 8.97
N LYS A 276 20.71 -10.88 9.97
CA LYS A 276 20.83 -10.48 11.39
C LYS A 276 20.84 -8.95 11.58
N PRO A 277 19.86 -8.20 11.03
CA PRO A 277 19.82 -6.75 11.16
C PRO A 277 19.64 -6.34 12.62
N ALA A 278 19.97 -5.09 12.97
CA ALA A 278 19.65 -4.56 14.30
C ALA A 278 18.14 -4.44 14.51
N PHE A 279 17.41 -4.10 13.46
CA PHE A 279 15.97 -3.88 13.48
C PHE A 279 15.29 -4.56 12.29
N PHE A 280 14.01 -4.91 12.45
CA PHE A 280 13.16 -5.26 11.32
C PHE A 280 11.75 -4.64 11.43
N VAL A 281 11.11 -4.44 10.29
CA VAL A 281 9.71 -4.03 10.20
C VAL A 281 9.00 -4.95 9.21
N MET A 282 8.05 -5.75 9.69
CA MET A 282 7.17 -6.54 8.83
C MET A 282 5.75 -6.02 8.89
N GLU A 283 5.16 -5.78 7.74
CA GLU A 283 3.75 -5.38 7.60
C GLU A 283 2.90 -6.53 7.12
N ASN A 284 1.64 -6.55 7.52
CA ASN A 284 0.64 -7.46 6.96
C ASN A 284 -0.78 -6.91 7.14
N VAL A 285 -1.77 -7.64 6.59
CA VAL A 285 -3.18 -7.31 6.78
C VAL A 285 -3.60 -7.54 8.24
N ALA A 286 -4.49 -6.68 8.76
CA ALA A 286 -4.95 -6.78 10.16
C ALA A 286 -5.57 -8.15 10.50
N ASN A 287 -6.24 -8.78 9.52
CA ASN A 287 -6.88 -10.09 9.70
C ASN A 287 -5.90 -11.24 9.96
N LEU A 288 -4.59 -11.06 9.72
CA LEU A 288 -3.58 -12.08 10.04
C LEU A 288 -3.65 -12.55 11.49
N ARG A 289 -4.04 -11.66 12.42
CA ARG A 289 -4.20 -11.99 13.85
C ARG A 289 -5.22 -13.10 14.12
N GLY A 290 -6.24 -13.23 13.25
CA GLY A 290 -7.31 -14.24 13.40
C GLY A 290 -7.10 -15.52 12.60
N VAL A 291 -6.07 -15.58 11.78
CA VAL A 291 -5.80 -16.73 10.90
C VAL A 291 -5.51 -17.97 11.72
N SER A 292 -6.14 -19.09 11.32
CA SER A 292 -5.96 -20.37 12.01
C SER A 292 -6.18 -20.23 13.53
N ASN A 293 -7.23 -19.50 13.93
CA ASN A 293 -7.53 -19.18 15.34
C ASN A 293 -6.36 -18.48 16.06
N GLY A 294 -5.57 -17.68 15.35
CA GLY A 294 -4.43 -16.94 15.88
C GLY A 294 -3.13 -17.76 15.97
N ASN A 295 -3.11 -18.99 15.54
CA ASN A 295 -1.92 -19.85 15.65
C ASN A 295 -0.79 -19.34 14.75
N LEU A 296 -1.09 -18.91 13.52
CA LEU A 296 -0.07 -18.35 12.63
C LEU A 296 0.58 -17.08 13.22
N PHE A 297 -0.21 -16.21 13.80
CA PHE A 297 0.29 -14.99 14.45
C PHE A 297 1.25 -15.30 15.61
N LYS A 298 0.88 -16.27 16.46
CA LYS A 298 1.73 -16.73 17.57
C LYS A 298 3.02 -17.39 17.08
N GLU A 299 2.93 -18.20 16.03
CA GLU A 299 4.09 -18.87 15.43
C GLU A 299 5.10 -17.86 14.85
N ILE A 300 4.61 -16.81 14.17
CA ILE A 300 5.46 -15.73 13.64
C ILE A 300 6.25 -15.07 14.80
N ILE A 301 5.56 -14.67 15.87
CA ILE A 301 6.22 -14.03 17.01
C ILE A 301 7.24 -14.98 17.64
N LYS A 302 6.86 -16.23 17.90
CA LYS A 302 7.74 -17.23 18.50
C LYS A 302 9.01 -17.44 17.67
N ARG A 303 8.90 -17.52 16.34
CA ARG A 303 10.08 -17.66 15.46
C ARG A 303 10.97 -16.43 15.51
N MET A 304 10.41 -15.24 15.45
CA MET A 304 11.20 -14.01 15.54
C MET A 304 11.90 -13.87 16.89
N GLU A 305 11.25 -14.20 17.99
CA GLU A 305 11.83 -14.20 19.34
C GLU A 305 12.92 -15.27 19.48
N SER A 306 12.79 -16.41 18.80
CA SER A 306 13.83 -17.46 18.78
C SER A 306 15.09 -17.06 17.99
N LEU A 307 15.01 -16.02 17.16
CA LEU A 307 16.14 -15.42 16.45
C LEU A 307 16.79 -14.27 17.24
N ASP A 308 16.52 -14.18 18.52
CA ASP A 308 17.08 -13.20 19.46
C ASP A 308 16.57 -11.75 19.23
N TYR A 309 15.28 -11.62 18.84
CA TYR A 309 14.62 -10.31 18.74
C TYR A 309 13.54 -10.13 19.82
N GLU A 310 13.40 -8.89 20.28
CA GLU A 310 12.23 -8.43 21.00
C GLU A 310 11.21 -7.86 20.01
N VAL A 311 9.97 -8.35 20.05
CA VAL A 311 8.96 -8.03 19.04
C VAL A 311 7.80 -7.24 19.64
N THR A 312 7.50 -6.09 19.04
CA THR A 312 6.29 -5.31 19.28
C THR A 312 5.31 -5.52 18.13
N THR A 313 4.05 -5.72 18.43
CA THR A 313 3.02 -5.85 17.39
C THR A 313 1.85 -4.91 17.64
N GLY A 314 1.27 -4.38 16.56
CA GLY A 314 0.06 -3.56 16.67
C GLY A 314 -0.65 -3.38 15.35
N VAL A 315 -1.98 -3.24 15.42
CA VAL A 315 -2.79 -2.82 14.27
C VAL A 315 -2.89 -1.30 14.30
N LEU A 316 -2.41 -0.67 13.24
CA LEU A 316 -2.39 0.78 13.07
C LEU A 316 -3.42 1.18 12.02
N LEU A 317 -4.14 2.27 12.27
CA LEU A 317 -5.09 2.88 11.33
C LEU A 317 -4.38 4.01 10.56
N ALA A 318 -4.31 3.90 9.25
CA ALA A 318 -3.57 4.84 8.41
C ALA A 318 -4.04 6.31 8.57
N ALA A 319 -5.33 6.52 8.81
CA ALA A 319 -5.88 7.86 9.06
C ALA A 319 -5.28 8.52 10.31
N ASP A 320 -4.89 7.74 11.32
CA ASP A 320 -4.25 8.25 12.54
C ASP A 320 -2.87 8.86 12.29
N TYR A 321 -2.31 8.62 11.10
CA TYR A 321 -0.97 9.09 10.69
C TYR A 321 -1.00 10.03 9.47
N GLY A 322 -2.18 10.60 9.15
CA GLY A 322 -2.31 11.58 8.08
C GLY A 322 -2.55 11.00 6.69
N THR A 323 -2.94 9.75 6.60
CA THR A 323 -3.41 9.16 5.33
C THR A 323 -4.91 9.46 5.18
N PRO A 324 -5.39 9.99 4.03
CA PRO A 324 -6.82 10.25 3.81
C PRO A 324 -7.62 8.97 3.54
N GLN A 325 -7.39 7.92 4.35
CA GLN A 325 -7.94 6.59 4.15
C GLN A 325 -8.09 5.80 5.45
N LEU A 326 -9.25 5.18 5.65
CA LEU A 326 -9.51 4.25 6.75
C LEU A 326 -8.98 2.85 6.39
N ARG A 327 -7.66 2.66 6.50
CA ARG A 327 -6.95 1.41 6.21
C ARG A 327 -6.20 0.92 7.43
N GLN A 328 -6.48 -0.29 7.87
CA GLN A 328 -5.79 -0.93 8.99
C GLN A 328 -4.68 -1.85 8.50
N ARG A 329 -3.52 -1.81 9.17
CA ARG A 329 -2.39 -2.69 8.91
C ARG A 329 -1.76 -3.18 10.21
N LEU A 330 -1.38 -4.45 10.21
CA LEU A 330 -0.66 -5.07 11.29
C LEU A 330 0.84 -4.89 11.05
N PHE A 331 1.53 -4.40 12.07
CA PHE A 331 2.98 -4.28 12.07
C PHE A 331 3.62 -5.18 13.11
N PHE A 332 4.79 -5.70 12.77
CA PHE A 332 5.72 -6.36 13.67
C PHE A 332 7.01 -5.55 13.63
N LEU A 333 7.38 -4.96 14.76
CA LEU A 333 8.61 -4.18 14.93
C LEU A 333 9.56 -4.98 15.80
N GLY A 334 10.70 -5.35 15.24
CA GLY A 334 11.72 -6.13 15.97
C GLY A 334 12.97 -5.33 16.20
N SER A 335 13.52 -5.46 17.40
CA SER A 335 14.85 -5.03 17.77
C SER A 335 15.65 -6.20 18.29
N ARG A 336 16.93 -6.31 17.93
CA ARG A 336 17.80 -7.36 18.45
C ARG A 336 17.91 -7.23 19.98
N ARG A 337 17.93 -8.35 20.66
CA ARG A 337 18.04 -8.36 22.12
C ARG A 337 19.22 -7.53 22.61
N GLY A 338 19.01 -6.74 23.65
CA GLY A 338 19.96 -5.74 24.13
C GLY A 338 19.77 -4.33 23.54
N LEU A 339 18.93 -4.17 22.52
CA LEU A 339 18.58 -2.86 21.96
C LEU A 339 17.22 -2.34 22.46
N ASN A 340 16.64 -2.94 23.48
CA ASN A 340 15.33 -2.65 24.04
C ASN A 340 14.19 -2.77 23.02
N LYS A 341 12.97 -2.87 23.52
CA LYS A 341 11.76 -3.06 22.70
C LYS A 341 11.29 -1.75 22.06
N ILE A 342 11.10 -1.74 20.75
CA ILE A 342 10.56 -0.59 20.02
C ILE A 342 9.09 -0.37 20.41
N GLN A 343 8.70 0.87 20.70
CA GLN A 343 7.31 1.22 20.91
C GLN A 343 6.60 1.50 19.58
N LEU A 344 5.26 1.34 19.52
CA LEU A 344 4.49 1.77 18.37
C LEU A 344 4.48 3.30 18.26
N PRO A 345 4.37 3.87 17.04
CA PRO A 345 4.28 5.32 16.87
C PRO A 345 2.97 5.87 17.49
N TYR A 346 3.04 7.06 18.07
CA TYR A 346 1.86 7.76 18.54
C TYR A 346 1.07 8.34 17.37
N PRO A 347 -0.29 8.32 17.43
CA PRO A 347 -1.14 8.98 16.45
C PRO A 347 -0.84 10.48 16.35
N THR A 348 -0.81 10.99 15.10
CA THR A 348 -0.68 12.42 14.81
C THR A 348 -2.00 13.07 14.39
N HIS A 349 -2.99 12.23 14.02
CA HIS A 349 -4.33 12.63 13.59
C HIS A 349 -5.39 11.80 14.33
N SER A 350 -6.62 12.32 14.41
CA SER A 350 -7.73 11.65 15.08
C SER A 350 -9.07 12.09 14.48
N ALA A 351 -10.09 11.21 14.56
CA ALA A 351 -11.47 11.55 14.22
C ALA A 351 -12.04 12.65 15.14
N ILE A 352 -11.57 12.69 16.39
CA ILE A 352 -11.87 13.74 17.38
C ILE A 352 -10.51 14.32 17.78
N PRO A 353 -10.10 15.44 17.15
CA PRO A 353 -8.78 16.01 17.39
C PRO A 353 -8.66 16.52 18.83
N GLY A 354 -7.50 16.23 19.43
CA GLY A 354 -7.12 16.72 20.75
C GLY A 354 -5.94 17.69 20.66
N ILE A 355 -5.32 17.99 21.81
CA ILE A 355 -4.19 18.92 21.87
C ILE A 355 -3.00 18.47 21.03
N PHE A 356 -2.77 17.15 20.91
CA PHE A 356 -1.62 16.56 20.23
C PHE A 356 -1.96 15.94 18.87
N THR A 357 -3.22 15.99 18.42
CA THR A 357 -3.66 15.37 17.17
C THR A 357 -4.41 16.39 16.30
N LYS A 358 -4.18 16.29 14.98
CA LYS A 358 -4.90 17.03 13.95
C LYS A 358 -6.17 16.26 13.53
N PRO A 359 -7.15 16.92 12.89
CA PRO A 359 -8.25 16.23 12.22
C PRO A 359 -7.72 15.26 11.15
N TYR A 360 -8.49 14.21 10.83
CA TYR A 360 -8.20 13.36 9.69
C TYR A 360 -8.17 14.16 8.38
N ILE A 361 -7.21 13.83 7.52
CA ILE A 361 -7.18 14.37 6.16
C ILE A 361 -8.32 13.75 5.35
N THR A 362 -9.03 14.56 4.61
CA THR A 362 -10.23 14.20 3.85
C THR A 362 -9.90 13.87 2.38
N VAL A 363 -10.86 13.25 1.69
CA VAL A 363 -10.75 13.01 0.23
C VAL A 363 -10.66 14.34 -0.53
N GLY A 364 -11.41 15.36 -0.12
CA GLY A 364 -11.40 16.69 -0.74
C GLY A 364 -10.01 17.34 -0.66
N GLU A 365 -9.39 17.30 0.51
CA GLU A 365 -8.02 17.81 0.72
C GLU A 365 -7.00 17.02 -0.13
N ALA A 366 -7.12 15.69 -0.19
CA ALA A 366 -6.23 14.86 -0.99
C ALA A 366 -6.32 15.14 -2.50
N PHE A 367 -7.48 15.54 -3.00
CA PHE A 367 -7.69 15.83 -4.43
C PHE A 367 -7.45 17.29 -4.80
N THR A 368 -7.22 18.16 -3.83
CA THR A 368 -6.94 19.59 -4.07
C THR A 368 -5.71 19.77 -4.97
N GLY A 369 -5.85 20.65 -5.97
CA GLY A 369 -4.76 20.99 -6.90
C GLY A 369 -4.47 19.96 -7.99
N LEU A 370 -5.25 18.86 -8.10
CA LEU A 370 -5.19 18.02 -9.28
C LEU A 370 -5.76 18.77 -10.49
N PRO A 371 -5.09 18.72 -11.66
CA PRO A 371 -5.65 19.29 -12.88
C PRO A 371 -6.90 18.51 -13.29
N PRO A 372 -7.81 19.13 -14.08
CA PRO A 372 -8.90 18.39 -14.69
C PRO A 372 -8.36 17.24 -15.55
N LEU A 373 -9.10 16.13 -15.56
CA LEU A 373 -8.71 15.01 -16.43
C LEU A 373 -8.77 15.41 -17.89
N PRO A 374 -7.83 14.93 -18.72
CA PRO A 374 -7.94 15.09 -20.15
C PRO A 374 -9.25 14.41 -20.61
N ILE A 375 -10.05 15.13 -21.40
CA ILE A 375 -11.22 14.58 -22.09
C ILE A 375 -10.64 13.80 -23.27
N GLU A 376 -10.65 12.47 -23.20
CA GLU A 376 -10.38 11.59 -24.35
C GLU A 376 -11.60 11.43 -25.26
#